data_fbbc64a163dba80ef1843f50d3e40568
#
_entry.id   fbbc64a163dba80ef1843f50d3e40568
#
_cell.length_a   1.000
_cell.length_b   1.000
_cell.length_c   1.000
_cell.angle_alpha   90.00
_cell.angle_beta   90.00
_cell.angle_gamma   90.00
#
_symmetry.space_group_name_H-M   'P 1'
#
loop_
_entity.id
_entity.type
_entity.pdbx_description
1 polymer ?
#
loop_
_entity_poly.entity_id
_entity_poly.type
_entity_poly.pdbx_seq_one_letter_code
_entity_poly.pdbx_strand_id
1 'polypeptide(L)' 'MARSQLSPGDLVFFYSGLSHVGIYIGDGKMIHAPRTGSTVRIASIDEMPWAGAARVG' A
#
# COMPACT_ATOMS: atom_id res chain seq x y z
N MET A 1 10.38 -4.04 6.27
CA MET A 1 10.62 -2.60 6.00
C MET A 1 9.70 -1.76 6.88
N ALA A 2 10.23 -0.76 7.53
CA ALA A 2 9.42 0.13 8.36
C ALA A 2 8.69 1.17 7.50
N ARG A 3 7.55 1.67 8.00
CA ARG A 3 6.79 2.71 7.29
C ARG A 3 7.65 3.95 7.02
N SER A 4 8.53 4.28 7.94
CA SER A 4 9.42 5.45 7.80
C SER A 4 10.45 5.30 6.69
N GLN A 5 10.61 4.10 6.15
CA GLN A 5 11.58 3.79 5.10
C GLN A 5 10.95 3.70 3.72
N LEU A 6 9.66 3.96 3.61
CA LEU A 6 8.96 3.87 2.33
C LEU A 6 9.44 4.90 1.32
N SER A 7 9.55 4.46 0.08
CA SER A 7 9.84 5.31 -1.07
C SER A 7 8.81 5.05 -2.16
N PRO A 8 8.51 6.04 -3.00
CA PRO A 8 7.57 5.83 -4.11
C PRO A 8 7.97 4.61 -4.95
N GLY A 9 7.00 3.76 -5.25
CA GLY A 9 7.23 2.52 -5.96
C GLY A 9 7.29 1.29 -5.08
N ASP A 10 7.40 1.45 -3.76
CA ASP A 10 7.38 0.32 -2.83
C ASP A 10 5.98 -0.29 -2.77
N LEU A 11 5.92 -1.60 -2.57
CA LEU A 11 4.65 -2.29 -2.34
C LEU A 11 4.29 -2.20 -0.87
N VAL A 12 3.03 -1.92 -0.58
CA VAL A 12 2.51 -1.87 0.79
C VAL A 12 1.41 -2.91 0.93
N PHE A 13 1.42 -3.65 2.04
CA PHE A 13 0.51 -4.76 2.29
C PHE A 13 -0.36 -4.47 3.49
N PHE A 14 -1.61 -4.94 3.42
CA PHE A 14 -2.60 -4.68 4.46
C PHE A 14 -3.27 -5.97 4.88
N TYR A 15 -3.81 -5.97 6.11
CA TYR A 15 -4.48 -7.09 6.76
C TYR A 15 -3.50 -8.24 7.06
N SER A 16 -3.77 -8.98 8.13
CA SER A 16 -2.86 -10.01 8.63
C SER A 16 -2.58 -11.13 7.63
N GLY A 17 -3.46 -11.35 6.67
CA GLY A 17 -3.24 -12.34 5.61
C GLY A 17 -2.57 -11.80 4.37
N LEU A 18 -2.08 -10.56 4.38
CA LEU A 18 -1.52 -9.88 3.22
C LEU A 18 -2.49 -9.92 2.03
N SER A 19 -3.78 -9.78 2.34
CA SER A 19 -4.84 -9.95 1.34
C SER A 19 -5.07 -8.72 0.47
N HIS A 20 -4.39 -7.62 0.75
CA HIS A 20 -4.52 -6.41 -0.02
C HIS A 20 -3.16 -5.76 -0.22
N VAL A 21 -2.93 -5.20 -1.39
CA VAL A 21 -1.65 -4.56 -1.72
C VAL A 21 -1.91 -3.25 -2.45
N GLY A 22 -1.05 -2.26 -2.18
CA GLY A 22 -1.03 -1.00 -2.90
C GLY A 22 0.39 -0.65 -3.31
N ILE A 23 0.54 0.39 -4.09
CA ILE A 23 1.83 0.93 -4.48
C ILE A 23 1.99 2.31 -3.85
N TYR A 24 3.03 2.47 -3.04
CA TYR A 24 3.29 3.73 -2.36
C TYR A 24 3.69 4.80 -3.37
N ILE A 25 3.13 6.00 -3.24
CA ILE A 25 3.43 7.12 -4.15
C ILE A 25 3.99 8.34 -3.44
N GLY A 26 4.29 8.23 -2.14
CA GLY A 26 4.80 9.32 -1.34
C GLY A 26 3.70 10.00 -0.55
N ASP A 27 4.09 10.86 0.38
CA ASP A 27 3.17 11.66 1.21
C ASP A 27 2.14 10.83 1.98
N GLY A 28 2.50 9.60 2.36
CA GLY A 28 1.58 8.73 3.10
C GLY A 28 0.43 8.21 2.25
N LYS A 29 0.58 8.20 0.93
CA LYS A 29 -0.48 7.81 -0.01
C LYS A 29 -0.05 6.63 -0.87
N MET A 30 -1.05 5.93 -1.39
CA MET A 30 -0.83 4.78 -2.27
C MET A 30 -1.84 4.79 -3.41
N ILE A 31 -1.50 4.08 -4.50
CA ILE A 31 -2.45 3.74 -5.55
C ILE A 31 -2.87 2.30 -5.32
N HIS A 32 -4.17 2.06 -5.26
CA HIS A 32 -4.70 0.71 -5.09
C HIS A 32 -6.11 0.58 -5.66
N ALA A 33 -6.53 -0.64 -5.91
CA ALA A 33 -7.91 -0.96 -6.22
C ALA A 33 -8.54 -1.51 -4.94
N PRO A 34 -9.55 -0.81 -4.34
CA PRO A 34 -10.09 -1.21 -3.03
C PRO A 34 -10.69 -2.60 -3.01
N ARG A 35 -11.18 -3.09 -4.14
CA ARG A 35 -11.73 -4.43 -4.27
C ARG A 35 -11.71 -4.85 -5.74
N THR A 36 -11.91 -6.14 -5.98
CA THR A 36 -12.01 -6.68 -7.34
C THR A 36 -13.13 -5.96 -8.11
N GLY A 37 -12.81 -5.49 -9.30
CA GLY A 37 -13.76 -4.78 -10.13
C GLY A 37 -13.87 -3.29 -9.86
N SER A 38 -13.21 -2.80 -8.81
CA SER A 38 -13.18 -1.36 -8.51
C SER A 38 -12.16 -0.65 -9.37
N THR A 39 -12.37 0.66 -9.55
CA THR A 39 -11.36 1.49 -10.19
C THR A 39 -10.18 1.70 -9.27
N VAL A 40 -9.00 1.84 -9.85
CA VAL A 40 -7.80 2.20 -9.10
C VAL A 40 -7.95 3.64 -8.61
N ARG A 41 -7.54 3.89 -7.37
CA ARG A 41 -7.63 5.22 -6.76
C ARG A 41 -6.46 5.49 -5.84
N ILE A 42 -6.26 6.76 -5.53
CA ILE A 42 -5.27 7.20 -4.54
C ILE A 42 -5.95 7.23 -3.17
N ALA A 43 -5.27 6.66 -2.17
CA ALA A 43 -5.78 6.62 -0.80
C ALA A 43 -4.63 6.73 0.20
N SER A 44 -4.96 7.09 1.45
CA SER A 44 -3.98 7.11 2.52
C SER A 44 -3.58 5.67 2.89
N ILE A 45 -2.30 5.44 3.18
CA ILE A 45 -1.84 4.15 3.66
C ILE A 45 -2.35 3.85 5.07
N ASP A 46 -2.94 4.84 5.74
CA ASP A 46 -3.53 4.66 7.08
C ASP A 46 -4.99 4.21 7.04
N GLU A 47 -5.58 4.08 5.85
CA GLU A 47 -6.98 3.69 5.70
C GLU A 47 -7.26 2.26 6.12
N MET A 48 -6.27 1.38 6.03
CA MET A 48 -6.41 -0.05 6.28
C MET A 48 -5.34 -0.52 7.25
N PRO A 49 -5.58 -1.65 7.94
CA PRO A 49 -4.57 -2.19 8.87
C PRO A 49 -3.27 -2.53 8.14
N TRP A 50 -2.21 -1.87 8.54
CA TRP A 50 -0.88 -2.07 7.99
C TRP A 50 -0.35 -3.46 8.30
N ALA A 51 0.19 -4.17 7.32
CA ALA A 51 0.80 -5.49 7.51
C ALA A 51 2.29 -5.50 7.17
N GLY A 52 2.73 -4.68 6.24
CA GLY A 52 4.14 -4.63 5.89
C GLY A 52 4.37 -3.95 4.55
N ALA A 53 5.61 -3.98 4.11
CA ALA A 53 5.99 -3.40 2.83
C ALA A 53 7.20 -4.15 2.26
N ALA A 54 7.39 -4.03 0.94
CA ALA A 54 8.53 -4.62 0.25
C ALA A 54 8.97 -3.70 -0.87
N ARG A 55 10.25 -3.69 -1.15
CA ARG A 55 10.83 -2.93 -2.25
C ARG A 55 11.10 -3.86 -3.42
N VAL A 56 10.68 -3.43 -4.60
CA VAL A 56 10.89 -4.18 -5.84
C VAL A 56 12.20 -3.73 -6.47
N GLY A 57 12.94 -4.64 -6.95
CA GLY A 57 14.17 -4.36 -7.67
C GLY A 57 15.41 -4.63 -6.91
#